data_e9b475c56eb2d51263ee959b0abe2c94
#
_entry.id   e9b475c56eb2d51263ee959b0abe2c94
#
_cell.length_a   1.000
_cell.length_b   1.000
_cell.length_c   1.000
_cell.angle_alpha   90.00
_cell.angle_beta   90.00
_cell.angle_gamma   90.00
#
_symmetry.space_group_name_H-M   'P 1'
#
loop_
_entity.id
_entity.type
_entity.pdbx_description
1 polymer ?
#
loop_
_entity_poly.entity_id
_entity_poly.type
_entity_poly.pdbx_seq_one_letter_code
_entity_poly.pdbx_strand_id
1 'polypeptide(L)'
;MSFLLNLLGGLNGQTVIYLVLVFGGFSSGFYIEHIRFVDFQDKVKIVAEQQIAENKAKLKEQELINRGVTDAYNANVSNIHTFYNRMLNTDSGATTTLSTASITINGETHNLLLVAEQCAQTTQQLVSLIDWTNQQIGLNGK
;
A
#
# COMPACT_ATOMS: atom_id res chain seq x y z
N MET A 1 -54.96 -35.08 8.71
CA MET A 1 -54.17 -36.06 9.50
C MET A 1 -54.44 -37.52 9.11
N SER A 2 -55.60 -37.85 8.57
CA SER A 2 -55.98 -39.23 8.21
C SER A 2 -55.20 -39.85 7.03
N PHE A 3 -54.64 -39.03 6.11
CA PHE A 3 -53.91 -39.51 4.94
C PHE A 3 -52.55 -40.14 5.30
N LEU A 4 -51.84 -39.56 6.29
CA LEU A 4 -50.55 -40.07 6.78
C LEU A 4 -50.70 -41.40 7.53
N LEU A 5 -51.79 -41.60 8.26
CA LEU A 5 -52.08 -42.85 8.98
C LEU A 5 -52.45 -44.02 8.02
N ASN A 6 -53.12 -43.72 6.91
CA ASN A 6 -53.43 -44.73 5.89
C ASN A 6 -52.21 -45.16 5.07
N LEU A 7 -51.25 -44.21 4.86
CA LEU A 7 -49.99 -44.51 4.18
C LEU A 7 -49.09 -45.41 5.03
N LEU A 8 -49.11 -45.24 6.34
CA LEU A 8 -48.32 -46.03 7.30
C LEU A 8 -48.88 -47.42 7.55
N GLY A 9 -50.24 -47.63 7.40
CA GLY A 9 -50.88 -48.89 7.62
C GLY A 9 -50.61 -49.95 6.55
N GLY A 10 -50.11 -49.58 5.39
CA GLY A 10 -49.77 -50.53 4.28
C GLY A 10 -48.29 -50.85 4.13
N LEU A 11 -47.41 -50.21 4.93
CA LEU A 11 -45.97 -50.39 4.86
C LEU A 11 -45.52 -51.55 5.73
N ASN A 12 -44.89 -52.54 5.13
CA ASN A 12 -44.23 -53.65 5.86
C ASN A 12 -43.19 -52.98 6.82
N GLY A 13 -43.07 -53.48 8.06
CA GLY A 13 -42.16 -52.94 9.06
C GLY A 13 -40.71 -52.69 8.57
N GLN A 14 -40.32 -53.47 7.58
CA GLN A 14 -39.00 -53.37 6.91
C GLN A 14 -38.86 -52.09 6.09
N THR A 15 -39.91 -51.62 5.40
CA THR A 15 -39.90 -50.34 4.65
C THR A 15 -39.86 -49.12 5.57
N VAL A 16 -40.46 -49.18 6.72
CA VAL A 16 -40.42 -48.13 7.72
C VAL A 16 -38.98 -47.94 8.26
N ILE A 17 -38.26 -49.04 8.52
CA ILE A 17 -36.86 -49.03 8.96
C ILE A 17 -35.97 -48.39 7.91
N TYR A 18 -36.12 -48.73 6.63
CA TYR A 18 -35.34 -48.11 5.54
C TYR A 18 -35.61 -46.59 5.41
N LEU A 19 -36.86 -46.16 5.53
CA LEU A 19 -37.20 -44.74 5.51
C LEU A 19 -36.55 -43.95 6.67
N VAL A 20 -36.58 -44.51 7.88
CA VAL A 20 -35.92 -43.89 9.04
C VAL A 20 -34.42 -43.79 8.86
N LEU A 21 -33.77 -44.85 8.32
CA LEU A 21 -32.34 -44.83 8.03
C LEU A 21 -31.97 -43.83 6.95
N VAL A 22 -32.73 -43.71 5.87
CA VAL A 22 -32.49 -42.77 4.79
C VAL A 22 -32.70 -41.35 5.25
N PHE A 23 -33.82 -41.04 5.93
CA PHE A 23 -34.08 -39.68 6.44
C PHE A 23 -33.15 -39.29 7.58
N GLY A 24 -32.82 -40.21 8.48
CA GLY A 24 -31.86 -40.00 9.54
C GLY A 24 -30.44 -39.75 9.03
N GLY A 25 -29.99 -40.52 8.07
CA GLY A 25 -28.70 -40.37 7.40
C GLY A 25 -28.57 -39.03 6.62
N PHE A 26 -29.63 -38.68 5.88
CA PHE A 26 -29.67 -37.44 5.12
C PHE A 26 -29.67 -36.20 6.03
N SER A 27 -30.44 -36.21 7.11
CA SER A 27 -30.53 -35.12 8.07
C SER A 27 -29.22 -34.91 8.82
N SER A 28 -28.53 -35.99 9.21
CA SER A 28 -27.23 -35.88 9.91
C SER A 28 -26.12 -35.42 8.98
N GLY A 29 -26.10 -35.83 7.72
CA GLY A 29 -25.15 -35.38 6.70
C GLY A 29 -25.27 -33.88 6.46
N PHE A 30 -26.50 -33.40 6.27
CA PHE A 30 -26.76 -31.97 6.03
C PHE A 30 -26.36 -31.09 7.23
N TYR A 31 -26.57 -31.55 8.45
CA TYR A 31 -26.20 -30.84 9.67
C TYR A 31 -24.69 -30.70 9.83
N ILE A 32 -23.92 -31.74 9.53
CA ILE A 32 -22.45 -31.71 9.60
C ILE A 32 -21.85 -30.77 8.54
N GLU A 33 -22.40 -30.81 7.31
CA GLU A 33 -21.96 -29.92 6.23
C GLU A 33 -22.23 -28.44 6.55
N HIS A 34 -23.38 -28.14 7.15
CA HIS A 34 -23.74 -26.81 7.54
C HIS A 34 -22.79 -26.25 8.60
N ILE A 35 -22.42 -27.03 9.61
CA ILE A 35 -21.45 -26.59 10.65
C ILE A 35 -20.07 -26.33 10.02
N ARG A 36 -19.59 -27.18 9.13
CA ARG A 36 -18.31 -26.98 8.45
C ARG A 36 -18.30 -25.75 7.55
N PHE A 37 -19.42 -25.45 6.91
CA PHE A 37 -19.55 -24.28 6.07
C PHE A 37 -19.51 -22.97 6.88
N VAL A 38 -20.17 -22.92 8.03
CA VAL A 38 -20.13 -21.76 8.93
C VAL A 38 -18.72 -21.54 9.49
N ASP A 39 -18.05 -22.61 9.96
CA ASP A 39 -16.67 -22.54 10.46
C ASP A 39 -15.68 -22.07 9.37
N PHE A 40 -15.89 -22.52 8.12
CA PHE A 40 -15.10 -22.05 6.99
C PHE A 40 -15.32 -20.54 6.70
N GLN A 41 -16.58 -20.09 6.71
CA GLN A 41 -16.87 -18.67 6.50
C GLN A 41 -16.25 -17.78 7.59
N ASP A 42 -16.29 -18.21 8.84
CA ASP A 42 -15.68 -17.44 9.93
C ASP A 42 -14.16 -17.39 9.82
N LYS A 43 -13.50 -18.48 9.41
CA LYS A 43 -12.06 -18.48 9.12
C LYS A 43 -11.70 -17.55 7.97
N VAL A 44 -12.48 -17.57 6.88
CA VAL A 44 -12.27 -16.65 5.74
C VAL A 44 -12.43 -15.20 6.15
N LYS A 45 -13.41 -14.85 6.99
CA LYS A 45 -13.58 -13.50 7.51
C LYS A 45 -12.39 -13.05 8.36
N ILE A 46 -11.93 -13.89 9.28
CA ILE A 46 -10.77 -13.58 10.13
C ILE A 46 -9.52 -13.31 9.28
N VAL A 47 -9.24 -14.17 8.27
CA VAL A 47 -8.10 -13.97 7.37
C VAL A 47 -8.25 -12.70 6.56
N ALA A 48 -9.46 -12.40 6.04
CA ALA A 48 -9.71 -11.18 5.29
C ALA A 48 -9.52 -9.92 6.16
N GLU A 49 -10.00 -9.93 7.41
CA GLU A 49 -9.81 -8.82 8.36
C GLU A 49 -8.32 -8.63 8.70
N GLN A 50 -7.57 -9.70 8.90
CA GLN A 50 -6.12 -9.64 9.11
C GLN A 50 -5.40 -9.03 7.91
N GLN A 51 -5.70 -9.46 6.69
CA GLN A 51 -5.12 -8.90 5.47
C GLN A 51 -5.45 -7.41 5.30
N ILE A 52 -6.69 -7.01 5.60
CA ILE A 52 -7.09 -5.60 5.57
C ILE A 52 -6.30 -4.79 6.60
N ALA A 53 -6.13 -5.31 7.81
CA ALA A 53 -5.36 -4.65 8.86
C ALA A 53 -3.88 -4.51 8.47
N GLU A 54 -3.25 -5.56 7.94
CA GLU A 54 -1.87 -5.54 7.45
C GLU A 54 -1.69 -4.56 6.28
N ASN A 55 -2.59 -4.58 5.31
CA ASN A 55 -2.54 -3.66 4.17
C ASN A 55 -2.69 -2.20 4.63
N LYS A 56 -3.57 -1.94 5.61
CA LYS A 56 -3.75 -0.61 6.19
C LYS A 56 -2.50 -0.15 6.95
N ALA A 57 -1.83 -1.05 7.66
CA ALA A 57 -0.56 -0.76 8.33
C ALA A 57 0.54 -0.41 7.32
N LYS A 58 0.68 -1.20 6.25
CA LYS A 58 1.64 -0.94 5.16
C LYS A 58 1.38 0.39 4.45
N LEU A 59 0.11 0.70 4.16
CA LEU A 59 -0.25 1.99 3.56
C LEU A 59 0.12 3.17 4.46
N LYS A 60 -0.12 3.06 5.76
CA LYS A 60 0.26 4.10 6.72
C LYS A 60 1.78 4.28 6.81
N GLU A 61 2.53 3.18 6.79
CA GLU A 61 4.00 3.22 6.76
C GLU A 61 4.52 3.88 5.47
N GLN A 62 3.96 3.54 4.31
CA GLN A 62 4.26 4.20 3.04
C GLN A 62 3.97 5.71 3.08
N GLU A 63 2.84 6.10 3.65
CA GLU A 63 2.48 7.52 3.77
C GLU A 63 3.49 8.28 4.64
N LEU A 64 3.94 7.70 5.74
CA LEU A 64 4.97 8.29 6.60
C LEU A 64 6.31 8.45 5.87
N ILE A 65 6.73 7.44 5.11
CA ILE A 65 7.94 7.49 4.29
C ILE A 65 7.81 8.59 3.24
N ASN A 66 6.71 8.64 2.51
CA ASN A 66 6.48 9.63 1.46
C ASN A 66 6.50 11.06 2.04
N ARG A 67 5.88 11.29 3.20
CA ARG A 67 5.95 12.58 3.88
C ARG A 67 7.37 12.93 4.31
N GLY A 68 8.07 11.99 4.95
CA GLY A 68 9.45 12.21 5.39
C GLY A 68 10.40 12.59 4.26
N VAL A 69 10.31 11.87 3.12
CA VAL A 69 11.13 12.19 1.93
C VAL A 69 10.75 13.54 1.33
N THR A 70 9.45 13.86 1.26
CA THR A 70 8.97 15.14 0.75
C THR A 70 9.45 16.31 1.62
N ASP A 71 9.34 16.17 2.93
CA ASP A 71 9.76 17.21 3.88
C ASP A 71 11.29 17.43 3.84
N ALA A 72 12.06 16.35 3.79
CA ALA A 72 13.51 16.41 3.64
C ALA A 72 13.93 17.06 2.32
N TYR A 73 13.27 16.71 1.22
CA TYR A 73 13.50 17.32 -0.08
C TYR A 73 13.21 18.82 -0.06
N ASN A 74 12.06 19.24 0.44
CA ASN A 74 11.67 20.64 0.50
C ASN A 74 12.62 21.46 1.38
N ALA A 75 13.06 20.91 2.52
CA ALA A 75 14.04 21.56 3.39
C ALA A 75 15.38 21.75 2.68
N ASN A 76 15.87 20.74 1.96
CA ASN A 76 17.12 20.79 1.23
C ASN A 76 17.07 21.78 0.05
N VAL A 77 15.97 21.77 -0.72
CA VAL A 77 15.76 22.75 -1.81
C VAL A 77 15.72 24.17 -1.26
N SER A 78 15.03 24.40 -0.14
CA SER A 78 15.00 25.72 0.53
C SER A 78 16.40 26.19 0.98
N ASN A 79 17.19 25.26 1.51
CA ASN A 79 18.58 25.55 1.89
C ASN A 79 19.46 25.91 0.69
N ILE A 80 19.34 25.14 -0.41
CA ILE A 80 20.03 25.41 -1.68
C ILE A 80 19.67 26.82 -2.17
N HIS A 81 18.38 27.11 -2.26
CA HIS A 81 17.89 28.40 -2.72
C HIS A 81 18.38 29.55 -1.83
N THR A 82 18.36 29.41 -0.51
CA THR A 82 18.86 30.40 0.44
C THR A 82 20.36 30.60 0.28
N PHE A 83 21.13 29.55 0.08
CA PHE A 83 22.57 29.62 -0.12
C PHE A 83 22.92 30.42 -1.40
N TYR A 84 22.28 30.09 -2.53
CA TYR A 84 22.53 30.79 -3.78
C TYR A 84 22.03 32.25 -3.77
N ASN A 85 20.89 32.53 -3.12
CA ASN A 85 20.41 33.90 -2.93
C ASN A 85 21.36 34.74 -2.08
N ARG A 86 21.98 34.14 -1.07
CA ARG A 86 23.04 34.87 -0.30
C ARG A 86 24.24 35.20 -1.18
N MET A 87 24.69 34.25 -2.02
CA MET A 87 25.77 34.50 -2.96
C MET A 87 25.47 35.62 -3.95
N LEU A 88 24.22 35.68 -4.45
CA LEU A 88 23.76 36.72 -5.37
C LEU A 88 23.70 38.11 -4.69
N ASN A 89 23.34 38.16 -3.41
CA ASN A 89 23.08 39.39 -2.68
C ASN A 89 24.28 39.86 -1.83
N THR A 90 25.36 39.07 -1.73
CA THR A 90 26.52 39.46 -0.94
C THR A 90 27.45 40.35 -1.80
N ASP A 91 27.53 41.60 -1.43
CA ASP A 91 28.36 42.65 -2.05
C ASP A 91 29.87 42.46 -1.79
N SER A 92 30.31 41.25 -1.52
CA SER A 92 31.71 40.92 -1.26
C SER A 92 32.45 40.75 -2.59
N GLY A 93 33.52 41.49 -2.80
CA GLY A 93 34.27 41.59 -4.03
C GLY A 93 34.78 40.28 -4.69
N ALA A 94 34.69 39.15 -3.97
CA ALA A 94 34.97 37.81 -4.51
C ALA A 94 33.74 37.15 -5.20
N THR A 95 32.53 37.57 -4.80
CA THR A 95 31.27 37.03 -5.32
C THR A 95 30.77 37.72 -6.58
N THR A 96 31.22 38.99 -6.79
CA THR A 96 30.83 39.79 -7.96
C THR A 96 31.29 39.13 -9.27
N THR A 97 32.42 38.44 -9.25
CA THR A 97 32.93 37.71 -10.43
C THR A 97 32.14 36.48 -10.77
N LEU A 98 31.55 35.81 -9.76
CA LEU A 98 30.74 34.62 -9.96
C LEU A 98 29.31 34.98 -10.40
N SER A 99 28.72 36.04 -9.86
CA SER A 99 27.37 36.49 -10.22
C SER A 99 27.28 37.05 -11.63
N THR A 100 28.40 37.56 -12.18
CA THR A 100 28.51 38.04 -13.58
C THR A 100 29.03 36.97 -14.55
N ALA A 101 29.57 35.88 -14.04
CA ALA A 101 30.05 34.76 -14.89
C ALA A 101 28.89 34.15 -15.68
N SER A 102 29.07 34.04 -16.98
CA SER A 102 28.09 33.44 -17.88
C SER A 102 28.72 32.30 -18.67
N ILE A 103 27.91 31.33 -19.00
CA ILE A 103 28.27 30.17 -19.84
C ILE A 103 27.32 30.12 -21.03
N THR A 104 27.83 29.87 -22.20
CA THR A 104 27.02 29.72 -23.42
C THR A 104 26.84 28.27 -23.73
N ILE A 105 25.58 27.82 -23.72
CA ILE A 105 25.17 26.45 -24.05
C ILE A 105 24.18 26.53 -25.21
N ASN A 106 24.48 25.83 -26.32
CA ASN A 106 23.62 25.82 -27.49
C ASN A 106 23.29 27.22 -28.08
N GLY A 107 24.17 28.20 -27.89
CA GLY A 107 23.98 29.57 -28.36
C GLY A 107 23.21 30.49 -27.40
N GLU A 108 22.76 29.98 -26.27
CA GLU A 108 22.11 30.76 -25.19
C GLU A 108 23.09 31.04 -24.06
N THR A 109 23.07 32.28 -23.57
CA THR A 109 23.95 32.71 -22.46
C THR A 109 23.20 32.55 -21.15
N HIS A 110 23.74 31.73 -20.25
CA HIS A 110 23.19 31.46 -18.93
C HIS A 110 24.09 32.02 -17.84
N ASN A 111 23.48 32.50 -16.74
CA ASN A 111 24.24 32.86 -15.56
C ASN A 111 24.78 31.59 -14.89
N LEU A 112 26.09 31.52 -14.68
CA LEU A 112 26.76 30.34 -14.11
C LEU A 112 26.21 29.95 -12.74
N LEU A 113 25.85 30.93 -11.91
CA LEU A 113 25.31 30.70 -10.59
C LEU A 113 23.92 30.07 -10.64
N LEU A 114 23.07 30.50 -11.59
CA LEU A 114 21.76 29.92 -11.82
C LEU A 114 21.85 28.46 -12.31
N VAL A 115 22.79 28.16 -13.21
CA VAL A 115 23.05 26.80 -13.68
C VAL A 115 23.55 25.92 -12.54
N ALA A 116 24.43 26.44 -11.67
CA ALA A 116 24.91 25.71 -10.50
C ALA A 116 23.77 25.41 -9.50
N GLU A 117 22.87 26.36 -9.27
CA GLU A 117 21.67 26.16 -8.43
C GLU A 117 20.76 25.05 -9.01
N GLN A 118 20.49 25.11 -10.31
CA GLN A 118 19.66 24.08 -10.98
C GLN A 118 20.30 22.69 -10.92
N CYS A 119 21.63 22.62 -11.12
CA CYS A 119 22.36 21.35 -10.95
C CYS A 119 22.27 20.80 -9.53
N ALA A 120 22.39 21.67 -8.50
CA ALA A 120 22.28 21.28 -7.11
C ALA A 120 20.87 20.77 -6.79
N GLN A 121 19.82 21.45 -7.29
CA GLN A 121 18.42 21.03 -7.12
C GLN A 121 18.16 19.67 -7.80
N THR A 122 18.65 19.49 -9.05
CA THR A 122 18.49 18.21 -9.78
C THR A 122 19.21 17.08 -9.05
N THR A 123 20.40 17.32 -8.54
CA THR A 123 21.14 16.34 -7.73
C THR A 123 20.34 15.93 -6.49
N GLN A 124 19.74 16.91 -5.80
CA GLN A 124 18.91 16.65 -4.62
C GLN A 124 17.65 15.83 -4.97
N GLN A 125 17.04 16.07 -6.14
CA GLN A 125 15.93 15.25 -6.64
C GLN A 125 16.35 13.79 -6.83
N LEU A 126 17.50 13.56 -7.44
CA LEU A 126 18.02 12.20 -7.64
C LEU A 126 18.32 11.50 -6.32
N VAL A 127 18.96 12.17 -5.38
CA VAL A 127 19.24 11.61 -4.04
C VAL A 127 17.93 11.24 -3.34
N SER A 128 16.95 12.15 -3.33
CA SER A 128 15.64 11.89 -2.71
C SER A 128 14.91 10.72 -3.36
N LEU A 129 15.01 10.57 -4.67
CA LEU A 129 14.41 9.43 -5.38
C LEU A 129 15.11 8.11 -5.04
N ILE A 130 16.43 8.10 -4.93
CA ILE A 130 17.20 6.93 -4.52
C ILE A 130 16.82 6.53 -3.10
N ASP A 131 16.74 7.47 -2.17
CA ASP A 131 16.36 7.22 -0.78
C ASP A 131 14.94 6.66 -0.68
N TRP A 132 14.01 7.25 -1.42
CA TRP A 132 12.64 6.75 -1.49
C TRP A 132 12.60 5.31 -2.03
N THR A 133 13.33 5.04 -3.13
CA THR A 133 13.38 3.70 -3.72
C THR A 133 13.94 2.66 -2.74
N ASN A 134 15.02 3.00 -2.04
CA ASN A 134 15.62 2.10 -1.05
C ASN A 134 14.67 1.81 0.12
N GLN A 135 13.91 2.80 0.58
CA GLN A 135 12.91 2.62 1.63
C GLN A 135 11.73 1.75 1.15
N GLN A 136 11.28 1.90 -0.11
CA GLN A 136 10.24 1.05 -0.70
C GLN A 136 10.69 -0.42 -0.84
N ILE A 137 11.94 -0.65 -1.24
CA ILE A 137 12.51 -2.01 -1.30
C ILE A 137 12.55 -2.63 0.09
N GLY A 138 12.93 -1.87 1.12
CA GLY A 138 12.93 -2.32 2.51
C GLY A 138 11.55 -2.71 3.05
N LEU A 139 10.48 -2.06 2.57
CA LEU A 139 9.10 -2.40 2.92
C LEU A 139 8.62 -3.70 2.27
N ASN A 140 9.01 -3.93 1.02
CA ASN A 140 8.56 -5.10 0.25
C ASN A 140 9.37 -6.37 0.54
N GLY A 141 10.52 -6.24 1.21
CA GLY A 141 11.41 -7.35 1.59
C GLY A 141 11.11 -7.98 2.95
N LYS A 142 10.10 -7.48 3.69
CA LYS A 142 9.60 -8.03 4.96
C LYS A 142 8.30 -8.78 4.72
#